data_e5a6b7c1f75877f027e6496d59eb123d
#
_entry.id   e5a6b7c1f75877f027e6496d59eb123d
#
_cell.length_a   1.000
_cell.length_b   1.000
_cell.length_c   1.000
_cell.angle_alpha   90.00
_cell.angle_beta   90.00
_cell.angle_gamma   90.00
#
_symmetry.space_group_name_H-M   'P 1'
#
loop_
_entity.id
_entity.type
_entity.pdbx_description
1 polymer ?
#
loop_
_entity_poly.entity_id
_entity_poly.type
_entity_poly.pdbx_seq_one_letter_code
_entity_poly.pdbx_strand_id
1 'polypeptide(L)'
;MIPGRRSGVLRIRWTRFKVQDRRLGRISAGDLPVVENQELVLALPKGRILKEAVPMLARAGIVPEDSFHDSADRRLRFSTNVPGCSIIRVRSFDVATFVAFGAAHLGIAGSDVLMEFDYPENYAPLDLGIGKCRMVVAEPAEMVGDDDPSRWSHVSVATKYPEVTRRHFAARGVQAECIKLNGAMELAPAIGLARRIVDLVDSGSTLKANGLVEIERIADVSSRLVVNRAALKTRSEEIGGWIERFREAVDAG
;
A
#
# COMPACT_ATOMS: atom_id res chain seq x y z
N MET A 1 54.21 -27.22 -6.39
CA MET A 1 54.13 -27.04 -4.94
C MET A 1 53.35 -25.76 -4.66
N ILE A 2 52.03 -25.86 -4.42
CA ILE A 2 51.11 -24.73 -4.22
C ILE A 2 50.57 -24.82 -2.80
N PRO A 3 50.67 -23.78 -1.96
CA PRO A 3 50.20 -23.88 -0.57
C PRO A 3 48.68 -23.64 -0.47
N GLY A 4 48.02 -24.49 0.31
CA GLY A 4 46.60 -24.56 0.54
C GLY A 4 46.01 -23.32 1.23
N ARG A 5 44.82 -22.91 0.77
CA ARG A 5 43.96 -21.95 1.44
C ARG A 5 43.20 -22.61 2.58
N ARG A 6 43.42 -22.11 3.80
CA ARG A 6 42.61 -22.47 4.96
C ARG A 6 41.28 -21.74 4.90
N SER A 7 40.20 -22.50 4.86
CA SER A 7 38.81 -22.00 5.02
C SER A 7 38.55 -21.64 6.48
N GLY A 8 38.46 -20.36 6.78
CA GLY A 8 38.03 -19.87 8.10
C GLY A 8 36.50 -19.93 8.20
N VAL A 9 35.98 -20.94 8.90
CA VAL A 9 34.58 -21.01 9.29
C VAL A 9 34.34 -20.07 10.46
N LEU A 10 33.61 -18.98 10.22
CA LEU A 10 33.18 -18.04 11.25
C LEU A 10 32.12 -18.72 12.13
N ARG A 11 32.51 -19.25 13.28
CA ARG A 11 31.58 -19.76 14.30
C ARG A 11 30.95 -18.57 15.04
N ILE A 12 29.71 -18.24 14.75
CA ILE A 12 28.89 -17.32 15.55
C ILE A 12 28.58 -18.02 16.88
N ARG A 13 29.19 -17.53 17.96
CA ARG A 13 28.96 -18.02 19.31
C ARG A 13 27.73 -17.32 19.89
N TRP A 14 26.59 -18.02 19.95
CA TRP A 14 25.42 -17.56 20.68
C TRP A 14 25.72 -17.59 22.17
N THR A 15 25.95 -16.44 22.80
CA THR A 15 25.99 -16.30 24.24
C THR A 15 24.56 -16.42 24.79
N ARG A 16 24.32 -17.49 25.56
CA ARG A 16 23.09 -17.64 26.35
C ARG A 16 22.94 -16.44 27.28
N PHE A 17 21.92 -15.63 27.04
CA PHE A 17 21.43 -14.70 28.04
C PHE A 17 20.88 -15.51 29.22
N LYS A 18 21.57 -15.50 30.35
CA LYS A 18 21.02 -15.96 31.62
C LYS A 18 20.08 -14.90 32.14
N VAL A 19 18.78 -15.15 31.99
CA VAL A 19 17.76 -14.40 32.76
C VAL A 19 17.85 -14.93 34.19
N GLN A 20 18.51 -14.19 35.05
CA GLN A 20 18.53 -14.41 36.48
C GLN A 20 18.13 -13.10 37.14
N ASP A 21 16.80 -12.86 37.23
CA ASP A 21 16.26 -11.99 38.25
C ASP A 21 14.93 -12.52 38.75
N ARG A 22 14.98 -13.21 39.89
CA ARG A 22 13.83 -13.61 40.68
C ARG A 22 13.42 -12.42 41.57
N ARG A 23 12.69 -11.47 41.02
CA ARG A 23 11.85 -10.51 41.76
C ARG A 23 10.65 -10.12 40.93
N LEU A 24 9.84 -11.08 40.53
CA LEU A 24 8.48 -10.77 40.12
C LEU A 24 7.65 -10.59 41.40
N GLY A 25 7.70 -9.40 41.99
CA GLY A 25 6.65 -8.92 42.86
C GLY A 25 5.31 -9.00 42.11
N ARG A 26 4.23 -9.37 42.82
CA ARG A 26 2.87 -9.34 42.26
C ARG A 26 2.64 -7.96 41.68
N ILE A 27 2.59 -7.86 40.35
CA ILE A 27 2.10 -6.66 39.67
C ILE A 27 0.60 -6.58 39.98
N SER A 28 0.21 -5.59 40.76
CA SER A 28 -1.20 -5.30 41.01
C SER A 28 -1.82 -4.75 39.72
N ALA A 29 -3.12 -4.95 39.51
CA ALA A 29 -3.82 -4.42 38.35
C ALA A 29 -3.75 -2.89 38.20
N GLY A 30 -3.26 -2.17 39.23
CA GLY A 30 -2.99 -0.73 39.22
C GLY A 30 -1.58 -0.35 38.78
N ASP A 31 -0.65 -1.31 38.64
CA ASP A 31 0.76 -1.04 38.26
C ASP A 31 1.03 -1.24 36.77
N LEU A 32 0.02 -1.59 35.97
CA LEU A 32 0.13 -1.55 34.52
C LEU A 32 0.24 -0.07 34.13
N PRO A 33 1.27 0.33 33.35
CA PRO A 33 1.31 1.70 32.85
C PRO A 33 -0.02 1.97 32.15
N VAL A 34 -0.76 2.94 32.65
CA VAL A 34 -1.86 3.56 31.89
C VAL A 34 -1.22 3.92 30.57
N VAL A 35 -1.68 3.31 29.48
CA VAL A 35 -1.22 3.64 28.13
C VAL A 35 -1.66 5.07 27.90
N GLU A 36 -0.82 6.02 28.32
CA GLU A 36 -1.01 7.45 28.06
C GLU A 36 -1.21 7.57 26.54
N ASN A 37 -2.31 8.18 26.20
CA ASN A 37 -2.80 8.59 24.89
C ASN A 37 -1.78 8.41 23.77
N GLN A 38 -1.71 7.18 23.21
CA GLN A 38 -0.79 6.92 22.12
C GLN A 38 -1.16 7.86 20.98
N GLU A 39 -0.15 8.63 20.52
CA GLU A 39 -0.31 9.55 19.41
C GLU A 39 -1.02 8.87 18.22
N LEU A 40 -2.05 9.52 17.68
CA LEU A 40 -2.71 9.06 16.47
C LEU A 40 -1.78 9.27 15.27
N VAL A 41 -1.52 8.24 14.50
CA VAL A 41 -0.67 8.31 13.32
C VAL A 41 -1.52 8.06 12.07
N LEU A 42 -1.50 9.02 11.13
CA LEU A 42 -2.13 8.93 9.82
C LEU A 42 -1.06 8.73 8.73
N ALA A 43 -1.12 7.61 7.99
CA ALA A 43 -0.23 7.33 6.86
C ALA A 43 -0.78 7.90 5.56
N LEU A 44 0.01 8.74 4.88
CA LEU A 44 -0.34 9.34 3.60
C LEU A 44 0.61 8.90 2.48
N PRO A 45 0.09 8.60 1.27
CA PRO A 45 0.91 8.27 0.11
C PRO A 45 1.58 9.52 -0.46
N LYS A 46 2.83 9.37 -0.94
CA LYS A 46 3.48 10.42 -1.76
C LYS A 46 2.85 10.47 -3.16
N GLY A 47 2.99 11.63 -3.82
CA GLY A 47 2.63 11.79 -5.23
C GLY A 47 1.22 12.34 -5.48
N ARG A 48 0.54 11.88 -6.54
CA ARG A 48 -0.73 12.44 -7.01
C ARG A 48 -1.84 12.38 -5.94
N ILE A 49 -2.03 11.24 -5.31
CA ILE A 49 -3.06 11.05 -4.27
C ILE A 49 -2.87 12.05 -3.12
N LEU A 50 -1.63 12.35 -2.74
CA LEU A 50 -1.38 13.33 -1.67
C LEU A 50 -1.97 14.70 -2.00
N LYS A 51 -1.83 15.15 -3.26
CA LYS A 51 -2.34 16.47 -3.69
C LYS A 51 -3.86 16.55 -3.57
N GLU A 52 -4.55 15.47 -3.87
CA GLU A 52 -6.01 15.37 -3.75
C GLU A 52 -6.45 15.15 -2.29
N ALA A 53 -5.64 14.45 -1.49
CA ALA A 53 -5.93 14.18 -0.09
C ALA A 53 -5.79 15.41 0.83
N VAL A 54 -4.84 16.31 0.55
CA VAL A 54 -4.59 17.49 1.41
C VAL A 54 -5.83 18.37 1.60
N PRO A 55 -6.58 18.77 0.55
CA PRO A 55 -7.82 19.53 0.73
C PRO A 55 -8.88 18.77 1.56
N MET A 56 -8.95 17.46 1.39
CA MET A 56 -9.88 16.60 2.14
C MET A 56 -9.48 16.53 3.62
N LEU A 57 -8.19 16.40 3.93
CA LEU A 57 -7.69 16.45 5.30
C LEU A 57 -8.08 17.77 5.99
N ALA A 58 -7.91 18.90 5.30
CA ALA A 58 -8.29 20.20 5.82
C ALA A 58 -9.79 20.26 6.13
N ARG A 59 -10.67 19.74 5.25
CA ARG A 59 -12.11 19.63 5.52
C ARG A 59 -12.42 18.69 6.70
N ALA A 60 -11.67 17.61 6.87
CA ALA A 60 -11.78 16.72 8.03
C ALA A 60 -11.18 17.33 9.32
N GLY A 61 -10.63 18.55 9.27
CA GLY A 61 -10.06 19.26 10.41
C GLY A 61 -8.61 18.89 10.73
N ILE A 62 -7.89 18.26 9.79
CA ILE A 62 -6.47 17.93 9.94
C ILE A 62 -5.66 18.83 9.01
N VAL A 63 -4.84 19.70 9.60
CA VAL A 63 -3.92 20.58 8.88
C VAL A 63 -2.49 20.24 9.30
N PRO A 64 -1.65 19.76 8.38
CA PRO A 64 -0.25 19.50 8.69
C PRO A 64 0.52 20.80 8.91
N GLU A 65 1.67 20.72 9.59
CA GLU A 65 2.62 21.84 9.73
C GLU A 65 3.12 22.33 8.36
N ASP A 66 3.53 23.59 8.26
CA ASP A 66 3.91 24.23 6.98
C ASP A 66 5.01 23.50 6.22
N SER A 67 5.98 22.95 6.93
CA SER A 67 7.08 22.18 6.37
C SER A 67 6.63 20.88 5.64
N PHE A 68 5.41 20.41 5.90
CA PHE A 68 4.84 19.28 5.16
C PHE A 68 4.73 19.56 3.65
N HIS A 69 4.55 20.81 3.26
CA HIS A 69 4.42 21.24 1.87
C HIS A 69 5.76 21.52 1.21
N ASP A 70 6.84 21.62 1.98
CA ASP A 70 8.18 21.83 1.45
C ASP A 70 8.71 20.54 0.80
N SER A 71 8.98 20.60 -0.50
CA SER A 71 9.55 19.50 -1.26
C SER A 71 11.02 19.21 -0.91
N ALA A 72 11.73 20.18 -0.31
CA ALA A 72 13.11 20.03 0.15
C ALA A 72 13.18 19.34 1.53
N ASP A 73 12.11 19.37 2.31
CA ASP A 73 12.05 18.69 3.60
C ASP A 73 12.03 17.17 3.41
N ARG A 74 13.08 16.51 3.92
CA ARG A 74 13.25 15.05 3.83
C ARG A 74 12.63 14.29 4.99
N ARG A 75 12.05 14.97 5.97
CA ARG A 75 11.34 14.32 7.07
C ARG A 75 10.19 13.49 6.53
N LEU A 76 9.86 12.44 7.23
CA LEU A 76 8.77 11.53 6.88
C LEU A 76 7.60 11.61 7.87
N ARG A 77 7.79 12.29 9.00
CA ARG A 77 6.78 12.51 10.03
C ARG A 77 6.62 13.99 10.30
N PHE A 78 5.37 14.42 10.39
CA PHE A 78 4.96 15.81 10.50
C PHE A 78 3.88 15.95 11.57
N SER A 79 3.96 17.03 12.34
CA SER A 79 2.91 17.39 13.29
C SER A 79 1.67 17.91 12.56
N THR A 80 0.55 17.95 13.28
CA THR A 80 -0.69 18.56 12.78
C THR A 80 -1.23 19.59 13.78
N ASN A 81 -2.26 20.33 13.38
CA ASN A 81 -3.01 21.22 14.26
C ASN A 81 -3.78 20.47 15.37
N VAL A 82 -3.93 19.14 15.24
CA VAL A 82 -4.62 18.30 16.23
C VAL A 82 -3.61 17.78 17.24
N PRO A 83 -3.72 18.13 18.54
CA PRO A 83 -2.83 17.62 19.58
C PRO A 83 -2.85 16.09 19.62
N GLY A 84 -1.67 15.47 19.67
CA GLY A 84 -1.53 14.03 19.69
C GLY A 84 -1.83 13.33 18.35
N CYS A 85 -1.88 14.08 17.24
CA CYS A 85 -2.02 13.53 15.89
C CYS A 85 -0.83 13.91 15.02
N SER A 86 -0.22 12.93 14.34
CA SER A 86 0.84 13.15 13.37
C SER A 86 0.55 12.45 12.05
N ILE A 87 1.19 12.95 11.00
CA ILE A 87 1.15 12.39 9.66
C ILE A 87 2.51 11.76 9.34
N ILE A 88 2.49 10.55 8.77
CA ILE A 88 3.66 9.96 8.13
C ILE A 88 3.47 9.94 6.61
N ARG A 89 4.53 10.32 5.86
CA ARG A 89 4.52 10.41 4.40
C ARG A 89 5.35 9.28 3.80
N VAL A 90 4.69 8.26 3.27
CA VAL A 90 5.29 7.00 2.78
C VAL A 90 5.00 6.76 1.30
N ARG A 91 5.54 5.68 0.71
CA ARG A 91 5.15 5.26 -0.64
C ARG A 91 3.73 4.70 -0.63
N SER A 92 3.00 4.85 -1.73
CA SER A 92 1.59 4.39 -1.82
C SER A 92 1.43 2.92 -1.44
N PHE A 93 2.34 2.05 -1.89
CA PHE A 93 2.32 0.62 -1.59
C PHE A 93 2.59 0.30 -0.11
N ASP A 94 3.27 1.19 0.60
CA ASP A 94 3.65 0.95 1.99
C ASP A 94 2.53 1.35 2.97
N VAL A 95 1.59 2.22 2.58
CA VAL A 95 0.52 2.71 3.46
C VAL A 95 -0.26 1.55 4.08
N ALA A 96 -0.74 0.61 3.25
CA ALA A 96 -1.51 -0.54 3.72
C ALA A 96 -0.73 -1.38 4.74
N THR A 97 0.58 -1.55 4.52
CA THR A 97 1.48 -2.27 5.43
C THR A 97 1.66 -1.52 6.75
N PHE A 98 1.93 -0.20 6.71
CA PHE A 98 2.06 0.60 7.94
C PHE A 98 0.80 0.55 8.80
N VAL A 99 -0.38 0.56 8.17
CA VAL A 99 -1.65 0.44 8.88
C VAL A 99 -1.87 -0.99 9.39
N ALA A 100 -1.65 -2.02 8.57
CA ALA A 100 -1.86 -3.41 8.96
C ALA A 100 -1.02 -3.79 10.20
N PHE A 101 0.24 -3.38 10.23
CA PHE A 101 1.16 -3.67 11.33
C PHE A 101 1.07 -2.67 12.52
N GLY A 102 0.08 -1.76 12.51
CA GLY A 102 -0.18 -0.85 13.63
C GLY A 102 0.83 0.28 13.81
N ALA A 103 1.75 0.48 12.85
CA ALA A 103 2.65 1.64 12.84
C ALA A 103 1.91 2.95 12.47
N ALA A 104 0.77 2.82 11.82
CA ALA A 104 -0.22 3.88 11.64
C ALA A 104 -1.60 3.36 12.04
N HIS A 105 -2.43 4.24 12.59
CA HIS A 105 -3.79 3.89 13.03
C HIS A 105 -4.79 4.05 11.88
N LEU A 106 -4.55 5.05 11.06
CA LEU A 106 -5.31 5.41 9.86
C LEU A 106 -4.38 5.57 8.67
N GLY A 107 -4.91 5.46 7.46
CA GLY A 107 -4.15 5.75 6.24
C GLY A 107 -5.05 6.02 5.06
N ILE A 108 -4.48 6.63 4.01
CA ILE A 108 -5.12 6.78 2.71
C ILE A 108 -4.37 5.91 1.70
N ALA A 109 -5.04 4.86 1.20
CA ALA A 109 -4.46 3.92 0.24
C ALA A 109 -5.41 3.68 -0.93
N GLY A 110 -4.85 3.47 -2.12
CA GLY A 110 -5.64 3.03 -3.27
C GLY A 110 -6.23 1.63 -3.05
N SER A 111 -7.42 1.39 -3.58
CA SER A 111 -8.04 0.06 -3.52
C SER A 111 -7.21 -1.01 -4.24
N ASP A 112 -6.38 -0.61 -5.21
CA ASP A 112 -5.38 -1.46 -5.88
C ASP A 112 -4.38 -2.06 -4.90
N VAL A 113 -3.86 -1.23 -3.99
CA VAL A 113 -2.90 -1.67 -2.95
C VAL A 113 -3.59 -2.60 -1.94
N LEU A 114 -4.83 -2.28 -1.57
CA LEU A 114 -5.61 -3.12 -0.65
C LEU A 114 -5.93 -4.48 -1.27
N MET A 115 -6.28 -4.52 -2.55
CA MET A 115 -6.50 -5.77 -3.29
C MET A 115 -5.21 -6.59 -3.44
N GLU A 116 -4.06 -5.95 -3.63
CA GLU A 116 -2.79 -6.66 -3.81
C GLU A 116 -2.33 -7.35 -2.53
N PHE A 117 -2.33 -6.63 -1.40
CA PHE A 117 -1.83 -7.16 -0.14
C PHE A 117 -2.87 -7.94 0.67
N ASP A 118 -4.14 -7.58 0.56
CA ASP A 118 -5.28 -8.24 1.21
C ASP A 118 -5.08 -8.52 2.73
N TYR A 119 -4.49 -7.55 3.44
CA TYR A 119 -4.23 -7.68 4.87
C TYR A 119 -5.55 -7.71 5.69
N PRO A 120 -5.82 -8.78 6.45
CA PRO A 120 -7.04 -8.88 7.27
C PRO A 120 -7.09 -7.86 8.42
N GLU A 121 -5.94 -7.30 8.80
CA GLU A 121 -5.81 -6.25 9.82
C GLU A 121 -6.30 -4.89 9.33
N ASN A 122 -6.41 -4.71 8.02
CA ASN A 122 -6.93 -3.49 7.42
C ASN A 122 -8.46 -3.53 7.32
N TYR A 123 -9.08 -2.41 7.65
CA TYR A 123 -10.49 -2.14 7.42
C TYR A 123 -10.62 -0.86 6.60
N ALA A 124 -11.36 -0.91 5.50
CA ALA A 124 -11.55 0.22 4.59
C ALA A 124 -13.02 0.68 4.60
N PRO A 125 -13.44 1.47 5.61
CA PRO A 125 -14.83 1.86 5.81
C PRO A 125 -15.37 2.85 4.79
N LEU A 126 -14.49 3.60 4.10
CA LEU A 126 -14.91 4.75 3.29
C LEU A 126 -14.13 4.83 1.98
N ASP A 127 -14.86 4.99 0.88
CA ASP A 127 -14.31 5.44 -0.40
C ASP A 127 -14.16 6.96 -0.37
N LEU A 128 -12.95 7.45 -0.59
CA LEU A 128 -12.66 8.89 -0.57
C LEU A 128 -12.96 9.58 -1.90
N GLY A 129 -13.26 8.81 -2.96
CA GLY A 129 -13.60 9.33 -4.28
C GLY A 129 -12.45 10.03 -5.03
N ILE A 130 -11.23 9.98 -4.51
CA ILE A 130 -10.02 10.59 -5.09
C ILE A 130 -9.09 9.55 -5.70
N GLY A 131 -8.18 10.00 -6.57
CA GLY A 131 -7.21 9.14 -7.25
C GLY A 131 -7.85 8.10 -8.15
N LYS A 132 -9.02 8.41 -8.74
CA LYS A 132 -9.79 7.49 -9.60
C LYS A 132 -8.97 7.07 -10.81
N CYS A 133 -8.95 5.77 -11.08
CA CYS A 133 -8.37 5.15 -12.27
C CYS A 133 -8.95 3.75 -12.43
N ARG A 134 -8.45 2.98 -13.39
CA ARG A 134 -8.85 1.58 -13.58
C ARG A 134 -7.64 0.69 -13.69
N MET A 135 -7.73 -0.52 -13.20
CA MET A 135 -6.74 -1.58 -13.40
C MET A 135 -7.14 -2.37 -14.64
N VAL A 136 -6.21 -2.54 -15.56
CA VAL A 136 -6.50 -3.15 -16.86
C VAL A 136 -5.44 -4.17 -17.25
N VAL A 137 -5.83 -5.11 -18.12
CA VAL A 137 -4.90 -5.90 -18.94
C VAL A 137 -4.70 -5.15 -20.25
N ALA A 138 -3.45 -4.95 -20.66
CA ALA A 138 -3.11 -4.33 -21.93
C ALA A 138 -2.07 -5.16 -22.69
N GLU A 139 -2.11 -5.10 -24.02
CA GLU A 139 -1.14 -5.74 -24.90
C GLU A 139 -0.81 -4.86 -26.11
N PRO A 140 0.24 -5.16 -26.90
CA PRO A 140 0.52 -4.45 -28.14
C PRO A 140 -0.65 -4.46 -29.11
N ALA A 141 -0.96 -3.30 -29.71
CA ALA A 141 -2.11 -3.16 -30.63
C ALA A 141 -2.04 -4.11 -31.82
N GLU A 142 -0.82 -4.43 -32.28
CA GLU A 142 -0.56 -5.37 -33.37
C GLU A 142 -0.83 -6.84 -33.03
N MET A 143 -0.94 -7.16 -31.73
CA MET A 143 -1.20 -8.54 -31.24
C MET A 143 -2.67 -8.78 -30.92
N VAL A 144 -3.50 -7.75 -31.00
CA VAL A 144 -4.94 -7.88 -30.72
C VAL A 144 -5.60 -8.76 -31.80
N GLY A 145 -6.21 -9.84 -31.35
CA GLY A 145 -6.87 -10.80 -32.25
C GLY A 145 -5.99 -11.96 -32.73
N ASP A 146 -4.69 -11.95 -32.42
CA ASP A 146 -3.78 -13.07 -32.78
C ASP A 146 -4.10 -14.35 -32.02
N ASP A 147 -4.69 -14.24 -30.82
CA ASP A 147 -5.14 -15.38 -30.05
C ASP A 147 -6.51 -15.12 -29.38
N ASP A 148 -7.25 -16.20 -29.16
CA ASP A 148 -8.54 -16.17 -28.50
C ASP A 148 -8.37 -16.27 -26.98
N PRO A 149 -8.77 -15.26 -26.17
CA PRO A 149 -8.65 -15.29 -24.70
C PRO A 149 -9.33 -16.50 -24.06
N SER A 150 -10.36 -17.07 -24.68
CA SER A 150 -11.05 -18.26 -24.18
C SER A 150 -10.19 -19.54 -24.25
N ARG A 151 -9.11 -19.51 -25.03
CA ARG A 151 -8.19 -20.64 -25.25
C ARG A 151 -6.89 -20.51 -24.45
N TRP A 152 -6.74 -19.45 -23.65
CA TRP A 152 -5.56 -19.28 -22.82
C TRP A 152 -5.54 -20.31 -21.70
N SER A 153 -4.47 -21.07 -21.61
CA SER A 153 -4.14 -21.92 -20.45
C SER A 153 -3.03 -21.29 -19.59
N HIS A 154 -2.17 -20.47 -20.22
CA HIS A 154 -1.04 -19.80 -19.60
C HIS A 154 -0.81 -18.43 -20.25
N VAL A 155 -0.49 -17.43 -19.41
CA VAL A 155 -0.15 -16.06 -19.86
C VAL A 155 1.08 -15.55 -19.10
N SER A 156 1.96 -14.82 -19.80
CA SER A 156 3.06 -14.06 -19.18
C SER A 156 2.67 -12.59 -19.08
N VAL A 157 2.76 -12.02 -17.87
CA VAL A 157 2.27 -10.67 -17.55
C VAL A 157 3.29 -9.91 -16.72
N ALA A 158 3.73 -8.74 -17.20
CA ALA A 158 4.49 -7.81 -16.38
C ALA A 158 3.55 -6.91 -15.58
N THR A 159 3.76 -6.81 -14.28
CA THR A 159 2.83 -6.09 -13.40
C THR A 159 3.46 -5.66 -12.09
N LYS A 160 2.90 -4.64 -11.50
CA LYS A 160 3.15 -4.23 -10.11
C LYS A 160 2.26 -4.98 -9.12
N TYR A 161 1.20 -5.65 -9.62
CA TYR A 161 0.11 -6.27 -8.86
C TYR A 161 0.03 -7.79 -9.11
N PRO A 162 1.06 -8.59 -8.75
CA PRO A 162 1.09 -10.01 -9.07
C PRO A 162 -0.03 -10.81 -8.43
N GLU A 163 -0.47 -10.48 -7.21
CA GLU A 163 -1.53 -11.24 -6.53
C GLU A 163 -2.91 -10.96 -7.14
N VAL A 164 -3.21 -9.70 -7.45
CA VAL A 164 -4.45 -9.34 -8.17
C VAL A 164 -4.45 -10.00 -9.54
N THR A 165 -3.34 -9.94 -10.27
CA THR A 165 -3.18 -10.52 -11.60
C THR A 165 -3.42 -12.02 -11.57
N ARG A 166 -2.77 -12.76 -10.65
CA ARG A 166 -2.96 -14.21 -10.52
C ARG A 166 -4.41 -14.57 -10.22
N ARG A 167 -5.05 -13.88 -9.26
CA ARG A 167 -6.46 -14.12 -8.92
C ARG A 167 -7.39 -13.87 -10.11
N HIS A 168 -7.14 -12.80 -10.86
CA HIS A 168 -7.94 -12.44 -12.03
C HIS A 168 -7.91 -13.54 -13.10
N PHE A 169 -6.73 -14.00 -13.48
CA PHE A 169 -6.58 -15.05 -14.48
C PHE A 169 -7.00 -16.42 -13.96
N ALA A 170 -6.71 -16.75 -12.70
CA ALA A 170 -7.11 -18.01 -12.08
C ALA A 170 -8.64 -18.18 -12.02
N ALA A 171 -9.40 -17.10 -11.84
CA ALA A 171 -10.87 -17.14 -11.87
C ALA A 171 -11.43 -17.62 -13.23
N ARG A 172 -10.61 -17.64 -14.29
CA ARG A 172 -10.92 -18.13 -15.64
C ARG A 172 -10.21 -19.43 -16.00
N GLY A 173 -9.53 -20.03 -15.03
CA GLY A 173 -8.75 -21.24 -15.25
C GLY A 173 -7.42 -21.02 -15.98
N VAL A 174 -6.94 -19.77 -16.07
CA VAL A 174 -5.69 -19.39 -16.74
C VAL A 174 -4.58 -19.22 -15.72
N GLN A 175 -3.43 -19.85 -15.97
CA GLN A 175 -2.22 -19.66 -15.15
C GLN A 175 -1.48 -18.39 -15.59
N ALA A 176 -1.31 -17.43 -14.70
CA ALA A 176 -0.53 -16.23 -14.96
C ALA A 176 0.88 -16.32 -14.36
N GLU A 177 1.88 -16.30 -15.22
CA GLU A 177 3.28 -16.06 -14.85
C GLU A 177 3.50 -14.56 -14.72
N CYS A 178 3.63 -14.07 -13.48
CA CYS A 178 3.76 -12.65 -13.20
C CYS A 178 5.22 -12.26 -13.04
N ILE A 179 5.68 -11.33 -13.88
CA ILE A 179 6.98 -10.68 -13.78
C ILE A 179 6.76 -9.36 -13.03
N LYS A 180 7.21 -9.32 -11.77
CA LYS A 180 7.02 -8.15 -10.91
C LYS A 180 7.95 -7.02 -11.28
N LEU A 181 7.36 -5.89 -11.68
CA LEU A 181 8.05 -4.62 -11.91
C LEU A 181 7.49 -3.55 -10.95
N ASN A 182 8.26 -2.49 -10.71
CA ASN A 182 7.82 -1.36 -9.88
C ASN A 182 7.38 -0.13 -10.69
N GLY A 183 7.60 -0.15 -11.99
CA GLY A 183 7.25 0.91 -12.95
C GLY A 183 7.70 0.54 -14.36
N ALA A 184 7.33 1.38 -15.34
CA ALA A 184 7.66 1.21 -16.77
C ALA A 184 7.21 -0.16 -17.32
N MET A 185 6.02 -0.63 -16.89
CA MET A 185 5.45 -1.89 -17.38
C MET A 185 5.28 -1.91 -18.89
N GLU A 186 5.01 -0.76 -19.49
CA GLU A 186 4.80 -0.58 -20.94
C GLU A 186 6.03 -0.98 -21.78
N LEU A 187 7.23 -1.00 -21.20
CA LEU A 187 8.43 -1.48 -21.88
C LEU A 187 8.45 -3.00 -22.02
N ALA A 188 7.80 -3.73 -21.12
CA ALA A 188 7.95 -5.18 -21.06
C ALA A 188 7.56 -5.90 -22.36
N PRO A 189 6.46 -5.56 -23.06
CA PRO A 189 6.14 -6.18 -24.34
C PRO A 189 7.15 -5.80 -25.45
N ALA A 190 7.58 -4.54 -25.50
CA ALA A 190 8.48 -4.05 -26.54
C ALA A 190 9.87 -4.73 -26.51
N ILE A 191 10.32 -5.18 -25.32
CA ILE A 191 11.61 -5.88 -25.15
C ILE A 191 11.45 -7.41 -25.02
N GLY A 192 10.24 -7.94 -25.23
CA GLY A 192 9.98 -9.37 -25.16
C GLY A 192 10.02 -9.98 -23.75
N LEU A 193 9.91 -9.16 -22.69
CA LEU A 193 9.92 -9.63 -21.31
C LEU A 193 8.58 -10.31 -20.92
N ALA A 194 7.47 -9.76 -21.36
CA ALA A 194 6.13 -10.31 -21.19
C ALA A 194 5.25 -9.90 -22.37
N ARG A 195 4.29 -10.72 -22.76
CA ARG A 195 3.37 -10.38 -23.83
C ARG A 195 2.36 -9.32 -23.40
N ARG A 196 1.91 -9.37 -22.15
CA ARG A 196 0.87 -8.50 -21.58
C ARG A 196 1.36 -7.78 -20.34
N ILE A 197 0.66 -6.71 -20.02
CA ILE A 197 0.85 -5.98 -18.75
C ILE A 197 -0.47 -5.90 -18.00
N VAL A 198 -0.36 -5.80 -16.67
CA VAL A 198 -1.45 -5.36 -15.80
C VAL A 198 -0.97 -4.13 -15.05
N ASP A 199 -1.64 -3.00 -15.28
CA ASP A 199 -1.30 -1.74 -14.64
C ASP A 199 -2.52 -0.83 -14.46
N LEU A 200 -2.32 0.27 -13.74
CA LEU A 200 -3.32 1.31 -13.55
C LEU A 200 -3.35 2.28 -14.73
N VAL A 201 -4.53 2.56 -15.21
CA VAL A 201 -4.78 3.49 -16.31
C VAL A 201 -5.78 4.56 -15.88
N ASP A 202 -5.36 5.81 -16.01
CA ASP A 202 -6.22 6.99 -15.86
C ASP A 202 -6.77 7.41 -17.25
N SER A 203 -6.02 8.20 -18.00
CA SER A 203 -6.40 8.66 -19.34
C SER A 203 -6.07 7.66 -20.46
N GLY A 204 -5.16 6.72 -20.25
CA GLY A 204 -4.65 5.79 -21.26
C GLY A 204 -3.58 6.37 -22.19
N SER A 205 -3.14 7.62 -21.95
CA SER A 205 -2.14 8.29 -22.80
C SER A 205 -0.80 7.54 -22.82
N THR A 206 -0.35 7.00 -21.68
CA THR A 206 0.89 6.22 -21.58
C THR A 206 0.81 4.93 -22.38
N LEU A 207 -0.29 4.18 -22.29
CA LEU A 207 -0.50 2.98 -23.10
C LEU A 207 -0.39 3.32 -24.60
N LYS A 208 -1.16 4.33 -25.03
CA LYS A 208 -1.17 4.75 -26.43
C LYS A 208 0.21 5.20 -26.93
N ALA A 209 0.96 5.94 -26.12
CA ALA A 209 2.31 6.39 -26.49
C ALA A 209 3.30 5.23 -26.65
N ASN A 210 3.04 4.06 -26.04
CA ASN A 210 3.86 2.86 -26.13
C ASN A 210 3.25 1.77 -27.04
N GLY A 211 2.24 2.11 -27.87
CA GLY A 211 1.62 1.18 -28.83
C GLY A 211 0.78 0.08 -28.17
N LEU A 212 0.38 0.28 -26.89
CA LEU A 212 -0.45 -0.67 -26.16
C LEU A 212 -1.92 -0.27 -26.19
N VAL A 213 -2.79 -1.25 -26.13
CA VAL A 213 -4.23 -1.09 -26.00
C VAL A 213 -4.77 -1.87 -24.82
N GLU A 214 -5.77 -1.31 -24.18
CA GLU A 214 -6.54 -1.99 -23.14
C GLU A 214 -7.40 -3.09 -23.77
N ILE A 215 -7.24 -4.33 -23.33
CA ILE A 215 -8.03 -5.47 -23.81
C ILE A 215 -9.05 -5.93 -22.78
N GLU A 216 -8.82 -5.61 -21.50
CA GLU A 216 -9.72 -6.00 -20.43
C GLU A 216 -9.58 -5.10 -19.22
N ARG A 217 -10.71 -4.80 -18.56
CA ARG A 217 -10.77 -4.08 -17.28
C ARG A 217 -10.91 -5.08 -16.14
N ILE A 218 -9.98 -5.01 -15.17
CA ILE A 218 -9.98 -5.86 -13.97
C ILE A 218 -10.83 -5.23 -12.87
N ALA A 219 -10.60 -3.95 -12.57
CA ALA A 219 -11.30 -3.24 -11.49
C ALA A 219 -11.26 -1.73 -11.66
N ASP A 220 -12.23 -1.06 -11.06
CA ASP A 220 -12.17 0.37 -10.78
C ASP A 220 -11.39 0.60 -9.50
N VAL A 221 -10.55 1.62 -9.51
CA VAL A 221 -9.66 1.99 -8.41
C VAL A 221 -9.97 3.40 -7.94
N SER A 222 -10.09 3.55 -6.64
CA SER A 222 -10.15 4.84 -5.93
C SER A 222 -9.42 4.72 -4.60
N SER A 223 -9.08 5.85 -4.00
CA SER A 223 -8.44 5.83 -2.67
C SER A 223 -9.48 5.60 -1.57
N ARG A 224 -9.07 4.84 -0.57
CA ARG A 224 -9.88 4.46 0.59
C ARG A 224 -9.26 5.03 1.87
N LEU A 225 -10.10 5.41 2.83
CA LEU A 225 -9.68 5.52 4.21
C LEU A 225 -9.46 4.11 4.74
N VAL A 226 -8.26 3.83 5.23
CA VAL A 226 -7.86 2.53 5.79
C VAL A 226 -7.63 2.68 7.27
N VAL A 227 -8.11 1.75 8.05
CA VAL A 227 -8.07 1.74 9.51
C VAL A 227 -7.47 0.45 10.00
N ASN A 228 -6.55 0.51 10.97
CA ASN A 228 -6.09 -0.66 11.68
C ASN A 228 -7.21 -1.24 12.56
N ARG A 229 -7.56 -2.51 12.39
CA ARG A 229 -8.67 -3.15 13.15
C ARG A 229 -8.42 -3.21 14.65
N ALA A 230 -7.17 -3.36 15.10
CA ALA A 230 -6.85 -3.35 16.52
C ALA A 230 -7.02 -1.94 17.10
N ALA A 231 -6.56 -0.91 16.39
CA ALA A 231 -6.78 0.49 16.77
C ALA A 231 -8.28 0.82 16.84
N LEU A 232 -9.07 0.37 15.87
CA LEU A 232 -10.52 0.55 15.87
C LEU A 232 -11.19 -0.08 17.11
N LYS A 233 -10.69 -1.22 17.59
CA LYS A 233 -11.24 -1.89 18.80
C LYS A 233 -10.79 -1.22 20.10
N THR A 234 -9.54 -0.78 20.17
CA THR A 234 -8.96 -0.23 21.41
C THR A 234 -9.22 1.25 21.60
N ARG A 235 -9.49 2.00 20.52
CA ARG A 235 -9.73 3.44 20.46
C ARG A 235 -11.00 3.75 19.65
N SER A 236 -12.08 3.02 19.90
CA SER A 236 -13.28 2.99 19.04
C SER A 236 -13.95 4.36 18.88
N GLU A 237 -14.08 5.13 19.96
CA GLU A 237 -14.69 6.47 19.93
C GLU A 237 -13.86 7.45 19.10
N GLU A 238 -12.55 7.47 19.32
CA GLU A 238 -11.65 8.37 18.63
C GLU A 238 -11.55 8.02 17.13
N ILE A 239 -11.29 6.74 16.80
CA ILE A 239 -11.20 6.28 15.42
C ILE A 239 -12.55 6.41 14.71
N GLY A 240 -13.64 6.10 15.37
CA GLY A 240 -15.00 6.30 14.88
C GLY A 240 -15.27 7.77 14.55
N GLY A 241 -14.91 8.68 15.44
CA GLY A 241 -15.01 10.12 15.21
C GLY A 241 -14.22 10.60 13.99
N TRP A 242 -13.03 10.03 13.76
CA TRP A 242 -12.25 10.34 12.55
C TRP A 242 -12.90 9.80 11.28
N ILE A 243 -13.46 8.61 11.30
CA ILE A 243 -14.18 8.04 10.14
C ILE A 243 -15.35 8.95 9.75
N GLU A 244 -16.14 9.45 10.72
CA GLU A 244 -17.25 10.36 10.44
C GLU A 244 -16.78 11.70 9.88
N ARG A 245 -15.73 12.32 10.41
CA ARG A 245 -15.15 13.55 9.86
C ARG A 245 -14.67 13.39 8.42
N PHE A 246 -14.06 12.24 8.09
CA PHE A 246 -13.70 11.95 6.70
C PHE A 246 -14.92 11.74 5.82
N ARG A 247 -16.00 11.14 6.33
CA ARG A 247 -17.27 10.97 5.60
C ARG A 247 -17.87 12.34 5.27
N GLU A 248 -18.00 13.21 6.26
CA GLU A 248 -18.47 14.58 6.07
C GLU A 248 -17.59 15.35 5.07
N ALA A 249 -16.26 15.16 5.12
CA ALA A 249 -15.32 15.79 4.19
C ALA A 249 -15.45 15.28 2.74
N VAL A 250 -15.87 14.02 2.54
CA VAL A 250 -16.20 13.46 1.21
C VAL A 250 -17.51 14.02 0.71
N ASP A 251 -18.55 14.08 1.56
CA ASP A 251 -19.88 14.56 1.18
C ASP A 251 -19.91 16.07 0.86
N ALA A 252 -18.96 16.82 1.42
CA ALA A 252 -18.81 18.27 1.22
C ALA A 252 -17.95 18.65 -0.02
N GLY A 253 -17.37 17.68 -0.75
CA GLY A 253 -16.46 17.95 -1.88
C GLY A 253 -16.95 17.40 -3.18
#